data_a3044d78a78efdfb15dc4a614cf0ff57
#
_entry.id   a3044d78a78efdfb15dc4a614cf0ff57
#
_cell.length_a   1.000
_cell.length_b   1.000
_cell.length_c   1.000
_cell.angle_alpha   90.00
_cell.angle_beta   90.00
_cell.angle_gamma   90.00
#
_symmetry.space_group_name_H-M   'P 1'
#
loop_
_entity.id
_entity.type
_entity.pdbx_description
1 polymer ?
#
loop_
_entity_poly.entity_id
_entity_poly.type
_entity_poly.pdbx_seq_one_letter_code
_entity_poly.pdbx_strand_id
1 'polypeptide(L)'
;MARVKRGVTAHRRHKRLLDDAKGRKGTRSKLIKPAREALLHAMAYATRDRKQRKRQMRALWIVRINAAARSHGLTYGQLINGLRRADVALDRKILADLAVRDEATFGRIVEVAKTV
;
A
#
# COMPACT_ATOMS: atom_id res chain seq x y z
N MET A 1 50.05 27.53 -0.92
CA MET A 1 49.05 26.46 -0.82
C MET A 1 47.94 26.65 -1.84
N ALA A 2 47.58 25.60 -2.59
CA ALA A 2 46.47 25.67 -3.55
C ALA A 2 45.13 25.75 -2.78
N ARG A 3 44.28 26.74 -3.12
CA ARG A 3 42.94 26.90 -2.51
C ARG A 3 41.92 26.04 -3.24
N VAL A 4 41.31 25.10 -2.56
CA VAL A 4 40.20 24.30 -3.12
C VAL A 4 38.91 25.12 -3.11
N LYS A 5 38.36 25.40 -4.29
CA LYS A 5 37.09 26.11 -4.47
C LYS A 5 35.92 25.09 -4.44
N ARG A 6 35.00 25.23 -3.49
CA ARG A 6 33.84 24.32 -3.33
C ARG A 6 32.50 24.89 -3.84
N GLY A 7 32.49 26.09 -4.39
CA GLY A 7 31.27 26.79 -4.80
C GLY A 7 30.47 26.04 -5.83
N VAL A 8 31.09 25.51 -6.88
CA VAL A 8 30.39 24.79 -7.97
C VAL A 8 29.72 23.50 -7.47
N THR A 9 30.43 22.72 -6.65
CA THR A 9 29.90 21.45 -6.11
C THR A 9 28.76 21.69 -5.13
N ALA A 10 28.86 22.70 -4.27
CA ALA A 10 27.81 23.10 -3.37
C ALA A 10 26.56 23.58 -4.14
N HIS A 11 26.74 24.41 -5.16
CA HIS A 11 25.64 24.89 -6.01
C HIS A 11 24.93 23.75 -6.72
N ARG A 12 25.62 22.81 -7.31
CA ARG A 12 25.04 21.63 -7.98
C ARG A 12 24.23 20.77 -7.01
N ARG A 13 24.73 20.54 -5.79
CA ARG A 13 24.02 19.80 -4.74
C ARG A 13 22.75 20.52 -4.29
N HIS A 14 22.82 21.83 -4.08
CA HIS A 14 21.65 22.64 -3.72
C HIS A 14 20.63 22.69 -4.84
N LYS A 15 21.07 22.84 -6.09
CA LYS A 15 20.18 22.84 -7.27
C LYS A 15 19.41 21.53 -7.39
N ARG A 16 20.08 20.37 -7.26
CA ARG A 16 19.41 19.06 -7.30
C ARG A 16 18.31 18.96 -6.24
N LEU A 17 18.62 19.37 -5.00
CA LEU A 17 17.64 19.33 -3.92
C LEU A 17 16.45 20.27 -4.18
N LEU A 18 16.68 21.48 -4.71
CA LEU A 18 15.60 22.40 -5.05
C LEU A 18 14.81 21.95 -6.28
N ASP A 19 15.43 21.25 -7.22
CA ASP A 19 14.73 20.63 -8.36
C ASP A 19 13.75 19.54 -7.87
N ASP A 20 14.16 18.70 -6.93
CA ASP A 20 13.30 17.71 -6.29
C ASP A 20 12.20 18.35 -5.43
N ALA A 21 12.42 19.56 -4.92
CA ALA A 21 11.48 20.32 -4.11
C ALA A 21 10.49 21.18 -4.93
N LYS A 22 10.58 21.19 -6.26
CA LYS A 22 9.68 21.95 -7.14
C LYS A 22 8.22 21.65 -6.86
N GLY A 23 7.36 22.66 -6.98
CA GLY A 23 5.92 22.55 -6.74
C GLY A 23 5.51 22.65 -5.27
N ARG A 24 6.44 22.72 -4.33
CA ARG A 24 6.13 22.91 -2.91
C ARG A 24 5.79 24.38 -2.63
N LYS A 25 4.90 24.59 -1.66
CA LYS A 25 4.37 25.90 -1.34
C LYS A 25 5.39 26.76 -0.61
N GLY A 26 5.51 28.04 -1.03
CA GLY A 26 6.33 29.06 -0.36
C GLY A 26 7.83 28.76 -0.38
N THR A 27 8.48 29.00 0.74
CA THR A 27 9.93 28.85 0.92
C THR A 27 10.45 27.40 0.80
N ARG A 28 9.56 26.42 0.94
CA ARG A 28 9.89 24.98 0.83
C ARG A 28 10.36 24.56 -0.56
N SER A 29 10.14 25.40 -1.58
CA SER A 29 10.65 25.18 -2.95
C SER A 29 11.81 26.11 -3.32
N LYS A 30 12.13 27.11 -2.49
CA LYS A 30 13.09 28.17 -2.82
C LYS A 30 14.32 28.19 -1.91
N LEU A 31 14.15 27.92 -0.62
CA LEU A 31 15.23 27.97 0.37
C LEU A 31 15.71 26.56 0.71
N ILE A 32 17.04 26.38 0.77
CA ILE A 32 17.67 25.07 0.91
C ILE A 32 17.30 24.33 2.22
N LYS A 33 17.22 25.04 3.34
CA LYS A 33 16.89 24.44 4.64
C LYS A 33 15.46 23.94 4.70
N PRO A 34 14.40 24.78 4.46
CA PRO A 34 13.02 24.32 4.44
C PRO A 34 12.75 23.28 3.34
N ALA A 35 13.42 23.39 2.18
CA ALA A 35 13.28 22.42 1.11
C ALA A 35 13.81 21.04 1.51
N ARG A 36 14.97 20.99 2.15
CA ARG A 36 15.57 19.74 2.65
C ARG A 36 14.66 19.06 3.66
N GLU A 37 14.17 19.79 4.65
CA GLU A 37 13.25 19.26 5.67
C GLU A 37 11.98 18.71 5.03
N ALA A 38 11.36 19.48 4.14
CA ALA A 38 10.16 19.05 3.44
C ALA A 38 10.36 17.80 2.57
N LEU A 39 11.53 17.65 1.94
CA LEU A 39 11.89 16.46 1.17
C LEU A 39 12.12 15.25 2.08
N LEU A 40 12.83 15.40 3.19
CA LEU A 40 13.04 14.31 4.15
C LEU A 40 11.71 13.76 4.68
N HIS A 41 10.78 14.63 5.07
CA HIS A 41 9.44 14.22 5.48
C HIS A 41 8.68 13.53 4.35
N ALA A 42 8.73 14.06 3.13
CA ALA A 42 8.04 13.46 1.99
C ALA A 42 8.56 12.04 1.69
N MET A 43 9.87 11.83 1.72
CA MET A 43 10.48 10.51 1.50
C MET A 43 10.14 9.53 2.62
N ALA A 44 10.14 9.99 3.88
CA ALA A 44 9.73 9.19 5.03
C ALA A 44 8.27 8.77 4.92
N TYR A 45 7.39 9.71 4.59
CA TYR A 45 5.96 9.43 4.40
C TYR A 45 5.72 8.50 3.20
N ALA A 46 6.42 8.70 2.09
CA ALA A 46 6.31 7.81 0.93
C ALA A 46 6.67 6.36 1.29
N THR A 47 7.73 6.15 2.05
CA THR A 47 8.14 4.81 2.51
C THR A 47 7.10 4.21 3.46
N ARG A 48 6.62 4.97 4.44
CA ARG A 48 5.59 4.56 5.38
C ARG A 48 4.30 4.18 4.65
N ASP A 49 3.83 5.03 3.75
CA ASP A 49 2.53 4.89 3.10
C ASP A 49 2.52 3.77 2.06
N ARG A 50 3.64 3.49 1.39
CA ARG A 50 3.77 2.28 0.57
C ARG A 50 3.59 0.99 1.38
N LYS A 51 4.13 0.95 2.60
CA LYS A 51 3.91 -0.17 3.53
C LYS A 51 2.46 -0.21 4.03
N GLN A 52 1.91 0.95 4.38
CA GLN A 52 0.55 1.07 4.88
C GLN A 52 -0.49 0.70 3.81
N ARG A 53 -0.27 1.07 2.55
CA ARG A 53 -1.16 0.72 1.44
C ARG A 53 -1.39 -0.79 1.32
N LYS A 54 -0.33 -1.59 1.46
CA LYS A 54 -0.44 -3.07 1.44
C LYS A 54 -1.31 -3.58 2.57
N ARG A 55 -1.15 -3.03 3.78
CA ARG A 55 -1.96 -3.39 4.97
C ARG A 55 -3.41 -2.99 4.81
N GLN A 56 -3.67 -1.79 4.28
CA GLN A 56 -5.03 -1.28 4.04
C GLN A 56 -5.76 -2.10 2.99
N MET A 57 -5.10 -2.43 1.88
CA MET A 57 -5.69 -3.29 0.84
C MET A 57 -6.04 -4.66 1.39
N ARG A 58 -5.16 -5.28 2.16
CA ARG A 58 -5.45 -6.56 2.80
C ARG A 58 -6.63 -6.48 3.78
N ALA A 59 -6.70 -5.42 4.59
CA ALA A 59 -7.83 -5.21 5.49
C ALA A 59 -9.14 -5.05 4.72
N LEU A 60 -9.15 -4.29 3.63
CA LEU A 60 -10.32 -4.12 2.77
C LEU A 60 -10.78 -5.45 2.16
N TRP A 61 -9.86 -6.27 1.65
CA TRP A 61 -10.21 -7.60 1.12
C TRP A 61 -10.83 -8.49 2.19
N ILE A 62 -10.28 -8.50 3.39
CA ILE A 62 -10.82 -9.27 4.52
C ILE A 62 -12.25 -8.82 4.86
N VAL A 63 -12.51 -7.52 4.89
CA VAL A 63 -13.86 -6.98 5.14
C VAL A 63 -14.86 -7.45 4.07
N ARG A 64 -14.48 -7.36 2.80
CA ARG A 64 -15.34 -7.81 1.68
C ARG A 64 -15.64 -9.30 1.73
N ILE A 65 -14.60 -10.12 1.92
CA ILE A 65 -14.76 -11.59 2.04
C ILE A 65 -15.63 -11.93 3.25
N ASN A 66 -15.42 -11.28 4.40
CA ASN A 66 -16.19 -11.55 5.61
C ASN A 66 -17.68 -11.18 5.43
N ALA A 67 -17.97 -10.07 4.77
CA ALA A 67 -19.35 -9.67 4.48
C ALA A 67 -20.06 -10.74 3.61
N ALA A 68 -19.41 -11.16 2.51
CA ALA A 68 -19.95 -12.19 1.63
C ALA A 68 -20.00 -13.58 2.28
N ALA A 69 -19.02 -13.95 3.10
CA ALA A 69 -19.05 -15.21 3.83
C ALA A 69 -20.22 -15.27 4.83
N ARG A 70 -20.50 -14.15 5.50
CA ARG A 70 -21.64 -14.07 6.45
C ARG A 70 -23.01 -14.22 5.78
N SER A 71 -23.20 -13.75 4.55
CA SER A 71 -24.45 -14.00 3.80
C SER A 71 -24.66 -15.49 3.52
N HIS A 72 -23.58 -16.27 3.46
CA HIS A 72 -23.62 -17.74 3.33
C HIS A 72 -23.51 -18.49 4.68
N GLY A 73 -23.60 -17.78 5.82
CA GLY A 73 -23.63 -18.38 7.16
C GLY A 73 -22.24 -18.74 7.74
N LEU A 74 -21.14 -18.31 7.12
CA LEU A 74 -19.78 -18.55 7.61
C LEU A 74 -19.12 -17.25 8.10
N THR A 75 -18.22 -17.38 9.05
CA THR A 75 -17.28 -16.31 9.38
C THR A 75 -16.06 -16.37 8.47
N TYR A 76 -15.34 -15.25 8.35
CA TYR A 76 -14.08 -15.20 7.59
C TYR A 76 -13.09 -16.28 8.02
N GLY A 77 -12.95 -16.51 9.33
CA GLY A 77 -12.03 -17.53 9.87
C GLY A 77 -12.40 -18.95 9.47
N GLN A 78 -13.72 -19.27 9.53
CA GLN A 78 -14.24 -20.57 9.10
C GLN A 78 -14.02 -20.79 7.60
N LEU A 79 -14.33 -19.78 6.77
CA LEU A 79 -14.11 -19.86 5.33
C LEU A 79 -12.63 -20.11 4.98
N ILE A 80 -11.72 -19.32 5.54
CA ILE A 80 -10.29 -19.47 5.24
C ILE A 80 -9.74 -20.81 5.76
N ASN A 81 -10.23 -21.28 6.91
CA ASN A 81 -9.85 -22.59 7.43
C ASN A 81 -10.36 -23.72 6.52
N GLY A 82 -11.62 -23.68 6.09
CA GLY A 82 -12.19 -24.65 5.16
C GLY A 82 -11.44 -24.69 3.82
N LEU A 83 -11.17 -23.52 3.22
CA LEU A 83 -10.39 -23.44 1.99
C LEU A 83 -8.98 -24.02 2.13
N ARG A 84 -8.32 -23.79 3.28
CA ARG A 84 -7.00 -24.36 3.56
C ARG A 84 -7.07 -25.90 3.68
N ARG A 85 -8.11 -26.45 4.31
CA ARG A 85 -8.31 -27.89 4.43
C ARG A 85 -8.65 -28.53 3.07
N ALA A 86 -9.37 -27.80 2.23
CA ALA A 86 -9.69 -28.21 0.85
C ALA A 86 -8.52 -28.03 -0.13
N ASP A 87 -7.34 -27.60 0.34
CA ASP A 87 -6.15 -27.27 -0.46
C ASP A 87 -6.39 -26.26 -1.61
N VAL A 88 -7.33 -25.32 -1.37
CA VAL A 88 -7.67 -24.27 -2.32
C VAL A 88 -6.76 -23.06 -2.12
N ALA A 89 -5.81 -22.85 -3.03
CA ALA A 89 -4.79 -21.80 -2.98
C ALA A 89 -5.24 -20.49 -3.67
N LEU A 90 -6.41 -19.94 -3.28
CA LEU A 90 -6.87 -18.63 -3.78
C LEU A 90 -6.38 -17.50 -2.85
N ASP A 91 -5.87 -16.42 -3.44
CA ASP A 91 -5.45 -15.25 -2.68
C ASP A 91 -6.67 -14.40 -2.26
N ARG A 92 -6.45 -13.54 -1.25
CA ARG A 92 -7.51 -12.68 -0.70
C ARG A 92 -8.00 -11.63 -1.70
N LYS A 93 -7.17 -11.22 -2.64
CA LYS A 93 -7.54 -10.25 -3.67
C LYS A 93 -8.56 -10.86 -4.63
N ILE A 94 -8.30 -12.09 -5.10
CA ILE A 94 -9.22 -12.83 -5.98
C ILE A 94 -10.52 -13.14 -5.25
N LEU A 95 -10.45 -13.65 -4.01
CA LEU A 95 -11.65 -13.93 -3.20
C LEU A 95 -12.50 -12.67 -2.96
N ALA A 96 -11.87 -11.52 -2.71
CA ALA A 96 -12.59 -10.26 -2.51
C ALA A 96 -13.19 -9.70 -3.82
N ASP A 97 -12.57 -9.94 -4.94
CA ASP A 97 -13.07 -9.55 -6.26
C ASP A 97 -14.29 -10.41 -6.64
N LEU A 98 -14.21 -11.72 -6.47
CA LEU A 98 -15.33 -12.64 -6.66
C LEU A 98 -16.50 -12.32 -5.73
N ALA A 99 -16.24 -12.03 -4.47
CA ALA A 99 -17.27 -11.65 -3.50
C ALA A 99 -18.11 -10.43 -3.89
N VAL A 100 -17.55 -9.53 -4.73
CA VAL A 100 -18.24 -8.31 -5.17
C VAL A 100 -18.82 -8.46 -6.58
N ARG A 101 -18.12 -9.15 -7.48
CA ARG A 101 -18.47 -9.20 -8.90
C ARG A 101 -19.21 -10.47 -9.33
N ASP A 102 -18.94 -11.57 -8.64
CA ASP A 102 -19.49 -12.89 -8.99
C ASP A 102 -19.86 -13.68 -7.73
N GLU A 103 -21.02 -13.33 -7.18
CA GLU A 103 -21.56 -13.98 -5.97
C GLU A 103 -21.82 -15.48 -6.21
N ALA A 104 -22.20 -15.88 -7.43
CA ALA A 104 -22.48 -17.27 -7.75
C ALA A 104 -21.22 -18.14 -7.65
N THR A 105 -20.10 -17.68 -8.21
CA THR A 105 -18.81 -18.37 -8.10
C THR A 105 -18.28 -18.33 -6.66
N PHE A 106 -18.46 -17.21 -5.95
CA PHE A 106 -18.11 -17.13 -4.53
C PHE A 106 -18.90 -18.13 -3.68
N GLY A 107 -20.20 -18.29 -3.95
CA GLY A 107 -21.06 -19.29 -3.29
C GLY A 107 -20.53 -20.72 -3.47
N ARG A 108 -20.10 -21.10 -4.68
CA ARG A 108 -19.49 -22.41 -4.94
C ARG A 108 -18.20 -22.62 -4.12
N ILE A 109 -17.38 -21.57 -3.99
CA ILE A 109 -16.17 -21.60 -3.16
C ILE A 109 -16.52 -21.80 -1.69
N VAL A 110 -17.58 -21.16 -1.21
CA VAL A 110 -18.09 -21.33 0.17
C VAL A 110 -18.57 -22.77 0.40
N GLU A 111 -19.27 -23.36 -0.55
CA GLU A 111 -19.71 -24.76 -0.42
C GLU A 111 -18.53 -25.73 -0.32
N VAL A 112 -17.48 -25.55 -1.13
CA VAL A 112 -16.23 -26.33 -1.01
C VAL A 112 -15.63 -26.19 0.40
N ALA A 113 -15.65 -24.99 0.96
CA ALA A 113 -15.11 -24.76 2.32
C ALA A 113 -15.97 -25.38 3.44
N LYS A 114 -17.27 -25.63 3.19
CA LYS A 114 -18.17 -26.28 4.16
C LYS A 114 -18.06 -27.82 4.16
N THR A 115 -17.67 -28.41 3.03
CA THR A 115 -17.61 -29.87 2.87
C THR A 115 -16.41 -30.51 3.56
N VAL A 116 -15.47 -29.74 4.05
CA VAL A 116 -14.22 -30.16 4.68
C VAL A 116 -14.17 -29.74 6.15
#